data_a78db673c7128bc24c79d32cb4803439
#
_entry.id   a78db673c7128bc24c79d32cb4803439
#
_cell.length_a   1.000
_cell.length_b   1.000
_cell.length_c   1.000
_cell.angle_alpha   90.00
_cell.angle_beta   90.00
_cell.angle_gamma   90.00
#
_symmetry.space_group_name_H-M   'P 1'
#
loop_
_entity.id
_entity.type
_entity.pdbx_description
1 polymer ?
#
loop_
_entity_poly.entity_id
_entity_poly.type
_entity_poly.pdbx_seq_one_letter_code
_entity_poly.pdbx_strand_id
1 'polypeptide(L)'
;MGEIRGAEAYVLFQAMATGHTTYSTFHADSIQSLVHRLENKPIEIPRVLIPALDGISIQIQTRVGGKRVRRNKAIVEIIGIDPHSHELLTNEAFRWDNTVDEYLSLIHI
;
A
#
# COMPACT_ATOMS: atom_id res chain seq x y z
N MET A 1 7.65 11.59 9.20
CA MET A 1 7.48 10.39 8.35
C MET A 1 8.57 9.39 8.66
N GLY A 2 8.22 8.15 8.88
CA GLY A 2 9.17 7.11 9.24
C GLY A 2 8.80 5.78 8.63
N GLU A 3 9.75 4.86 8.68
CA GLU A 3 9.54 3.49 8.24
C GLU A 3 8.84 2.69 9.33
N ILE A 4 7.85 1.90 8.94
CA ILE A 4 7.11 1.04 9.86
C ILE A 4 7.93 -0.24 10.09
N ARG A 5 8.32 -0.49 11.33
CA ARG A 5 9.14 -1.66 11.68
C ARG A 5 8.61 -2.51 12.82
N GLY A 6 7.79 -1.97 13.70
CA GLY A 6 7.35 -2.68 14.88
C GLY A 6 6.16 -2.05 15.57
N ALA A 7 6.21 -1.99 16.90
CA ALA A 7 5.07 -1.57 17.72
C ALA A 7 4.55 -0.16 17.39
N GLU A 8 5.38 0.71 16.86
CA GLU A 8 4.98 2.06 16.47
C GLU A 8 3.93 2.05 15.36
N ALA A 9 3.83 0.97 14.60
CA ALA A 9 2.82 0.84 13.56
C ALA A 9 1.41 0.89 14.14
N TYR A 10 1.18 0.29 15.29
CA TYR A 10 -0.14 0.29 15.93
C TYR A 10 -0.58 1.71 16.28
N VAL A 11 0.33 2.50 16.84
CA VAL A 11 0.07 3.91 17.16
C VAL A 11 -0.25 4.71 15.90
N LEU A 12 0.51 4.47 14.82
CA LEU A 12 0.30 5.13 13.54
C LEU A 12 -1.09 4.82 12.98
N PHE A 13 -1.49 3.56 12.98
CA PHE A 13 -2.81 3.17 12.48
C PHE A 13 -3.95 3.70 13.34
N GLN A 14 -3.76 3.78 14.65
CA GLN A 14 -4.75 4.42 15.52
C GLN A 14 -4.89 5.90 15.22
N ALA A 15 -3.78 6.59 14.96
CA ALA A 15 -3.82 8.01 14.59
C ALA A 15 -4.56 8.21 13.28
N MET A 16 -4.33 7.36 12.27
CA MET A 16 -5.04 7.43 11.00
C MET A 16 -6.55 7.19 11.19
N ALA A 17 -6.91 6.23 12.04
CA ALA A 17 -8.31 5.90 12.31
C ALA A 17 -9.06 7.06 12.98
N THR A 18 -8.36 7.92 13.71
CA THR A 18 -8.96 9.08 14.39
C THR A 18 -8.88 10.36 13.56
N GLY A 19 -8.51 10.27 12.28
CA GLY A 19 -8.58 11.38 11.34
C GLY A 19 -7.28 12.14 11.11
N HIS A 20 -6.17 11.70 11.68
CA HIS A 20 -4.87 12.34 11.46
C HIS A 20 -4.29 11.93 10.11
N THR A 21 -3.81 12.90 9.35
CA THR A 21 -3.10 12.63 8.09
C THR A 21 -1.68 12.17 8.39
N THR A 22 -1.31 11.00 7.89
CA THR A 22 0.02 10.43 8.11
C THR A 22 0.61 9.88 6.83
N TYR A 23 1.94 9.87 6.76
CA TYR A 23 2.70 9.25 5.68
C TYR A 23 3.80 8.40 6.29
N SER A 24 4.02 7.23 5.72
CA SER A 24 5.10 6.35 6.17
C SER A 24 5.58 5.46 5.04
N THR A 25 6.71 4.80 5.23
CA THR A 25 7.28 3.86 4.28
C THR A 25 7.32 2.46 4.87
N PHE A 26 7.32 1.47 3.97
CA PHE A 26 7.32 0.08 4.37
C PHE A 26 8.00 -0.76 3.29
N HIS A 27 8.78 -1.76 3.70
CA HIS A 27 9.44 -2.66 2.77
C HIS A 27 8.57 -3.87 2.50
N ALA A 28 7.92 -3.85 1.33
CA ALA A 28 7.14 -4.97 0.81
C ALA A 28 7.07 -4.83 -0.71
N ASP A 29 6.91 -5.94 -1.40
CA ASP A 29 6.92 -5.94 -2.87
C ASP A 29 5.52 -6.03 -3.47
N SER A 30 4.50 -6.23 -2.65
CA SER A 30 3.11 -6.30 -3.10
C SER A 30 2.16 -5.95 -1.97
N ILE A 31 0.89 -5.73 -2.31
CA ILE A 31 -0.16 -5.47 -1.30
C ILE A 31 -0.33 -6.70 -0.39
N GLN A 32 -0.29 -7.88 -0.95
CA GLN A 32 -0.43 -9.12 -0.17
C GLN A 32 0.72 -9.28 0.82
N SER A 33 1.93 -9.01 0.39
CA SER A 33 3.11 -9.05 1.25
C SER A 33 3.02 -8.01 2.36
N LEU A 34 2.57 -6.79 2.03
CA LEU A 34 2.38 -5.71 2.99
C LEU A 34 1.37 -6.11 4.07
N VAL A 35 0.20 -6.59 3.67
CA VAL A 35 -0.85 -6.99 4.60
C VAL A 35 -0.38 -8.13 5.49
N HIS A 36 0.30 -9.12 4.91
CA HIS A 36 0.83 -10.25 5.66
C HIS A 36 1.80 -9.79 6.75
N ARG A 37 2.69 -8.88 6.41
CA ARG A 37 3.69 -8.38 7.37
C ARG A 37 3.06 -7.48 8.43
N LEU A 38 2.02 -6.71 8.08
CA LEU A 38 1.32 -5.88 9.06
C LEU A 38 0.53 -6.69 10.07
N GLU A 39 -0.05 -7.80 9.65
CA GLU A 39 -0.88 -8.63 10.52
C GLU A 39 -0.07 -9.56 11.41
N ASN A 40 1.18 -9.84 11.07
CA ASN A 40 2.03 -10.81 11.79
C ASN A 40 3.05 -10.09 12.67
N LYS A 41 3.69 -10.88 13.53
CA LYS A 41 4.74 -10.37 14.44
C LYS A 41 5.92 -9.82 13.63
N PRO A 42 6.59 -8.76 14.11
CA PRO A 42 6.39 -8.08 15.39
C PRO A 42 5.31 -6.98 15.35
N ILE A 43 4.69 -6.71 14.21
CA ILE A 43 3.82 -5.55 14.04
C ILE A 43 2.41 -5.81 14.58
N GLU A 44 1.79 -6.92 14.18
CA GLU A 44 0.48 -7.40 14.70
C GLU A 44 -0.65 -6.37 14.63
N ILE A 45 -0.86 -5.75 13.46
CA ILE A 45 -1.98 -4.83 13.26
C ILE A 45 -3.24 -5.65 12.97
N PRO A 46 -4.34 -5.45 13.72
CA PRO A 46 -5.61 -6.10 13.38
C PRO A 46 -6.10 -5.68 12.00
N ARG A 47 -6.68 -6.62 11.26
CA ARG A 47 -7.16 -6.34 9.90
C ARG A 47 -8.18 -5.20 9.86
N VAL A 48 -8.98 -5.06 10.92
CA VAL A 48 -10.00 -4.00 11.00
C VAL A 48 -9.40 -2.60 11.00
N LEU A 49 -8.12 -2.44 11.35
CA LEU A 49 -7.45 -1.14 11.34
C LEU A 49 -6.81 -0.82 9.98
N ILE A 50 -6.57 -1.82 9.12
CA ILE A 50 -5.89 -1.60 7.84
C ILE A 50 -6.66 -0.62 6.94
N PRO A 51 -8.00 -0.64 6.87
CA PRO A 51 -8.72 0.35 6.07
C PRO A 51 -8.58 1.80 6.52
N ALA A 52 -7.97 2.07 7.66
CA ALA A 52 -7.60 3.44 8.03
C ALA A 52 -6.55 4.02 7.08
N LEU A 53 -5.81 3.15 6.40
CA LEU A 53 -4.87 3.52 5.36
C LEU A 53 -5.65 3.76 4.06
N ASP A 54 -5.56 4.97 3.51
CA ASP A 54 -6.34 5.35 2.34
C ASP A 54 -5.74 4.83 1.04
N GLY A 55 -4.42 4.94 0.90
CA GLY A 55 -3.78 4.56 -0.34
C GLY A 55 -2.36 4.08 -0.14
N ILE A 56 -1.88 3.31 -1.11
CA ILE A 56 -0.55 2.71 -1.11
C ILE A 56 0.09 2.99 -2.46
N SER A 57 1.29 3.58 -2.45
CA SER A 57 2.12 3.74 -3.63
C SER A 57 3.19 2.67 -3.62
N ILE A 58 3.16 1.79 -4.62
CA ILE A 58 4.13 0.72 -4.76
C ILE A 58 5.24 1.18 -5.70
N GLN A 59 6.47 1.24 -5.19
CA GLN A 59 7.62 1.70 -5.96
C GLN A 59 8.55 0.54 -6.26
N ILE A 60 9.08 0.52 -7.48
CA ILE A 60 10.04 -0.49 -7.92
C ILE A 60 11.26 0.16 -8.52
N GLN A 61 12.36 -0.59 -8.52
CA GLN A 61 13.56 -0.28 -9.26
C GLN A 61 13.68 -1.31 -10.39
N THR A 62 13.78 -0.83 -11.62
CA THR A 62 13.81 -1.69 -12.79
C THR A 62 14.67 -1.08 -13.89
N ARG A 63 14.64 -1.66 -15.08
CA ARG A 63 15.38 -1.14 -16.23
C ARG A 63 14.42 -0.82 -17.37
N VAL A 64 14.65 0.35 -17.97
CA VAL A 64 13.93 0.77 -19.17
C VAL A 64 14.99 1.21 -20.19
N GLY A 65 14.97 0.57 -21.37
CA GLY A 65 15.94 0.84 -22.39
C GLY A 65 17.38 0.62 -21.96
N GLY A 66 17.61 -0.37 -21.08
CA GLY A 66 18.94 -0.68 -20.56
C GLY A 66 19.40 0.20 -19.41
N LYS A 67 18.64 1.23 -19.05
CA LYS A 67 18.98 2.12 -17.94
C LYS A 67 18.20 1.71 -16.67
N ARG A 68 18.87 1.80 -15.52
CA ARG A 68 18.24 1.57 -14.23
C ARG A 68 17.39 2.78 -13.86
N VAL A 69 16.11 2.55 -13.58
CA VAL A 69 15.16 3.60 -13.23
C VAL A 69 14.32 3.20 -12.04
N ARG A 70 13.72 4.19 -11.40
CA ARG A 70 12.73 3.98 -10.32
C ARG A 70 11.38 4.44 -10.82
N ARG A 71 10.35 3.63 -10.58
CA ARG A 71 8.98 3.93 -11.00
C ARG A 71 7.99 3.60 -9.91
N ASN A 72 6.87 4.31 -9.90
CA ASN A 72 5.71 3.87 -9.15
C ASN A 72 5.06 2.75 -9.95
N LYS A 73 5.10 1.53 -9.42
CA LYS A 73 4.50 0.39 -10.10
C LYS A 73 3.00 0.51 -10.15
N ALA A 74 2.38 0.95 -9.07
CA ALA A 74 0.94 1.11 -8.96
C ALA A 74 0.59 2.03 -7.79
N ILE A 75 -0.58 2.65 -7.87
CA ILE A 75 -1.20 3.34 -6.75
C ILE A 75 -2.52 2.64 -6.47
N VAL A 76 -2.67 2.14 -5.24
CA VAL A 76 -3.79 1.29 -4.85
C VAL A 76 -4.56 1.96 -3.72
N GLU A 77 -5.88 2.03 -3.86
CA GLU A 77 -6.78 2.49 -2.81
C GLU A 77 -7.24 1.32 -1.95
N ILE A 78 -7.31 1.54 -0.64
CA ILE A 78 -7.93 0.59 0.27
C ILE A 78 -9.39 1.00 0.44
N ILE A 79 -10.31 0.15 0.01
CA ILE A 79 -11.75 0.46 0.03
C ILE A 79 -12.37 0.03 1.36
N GLY A 80 -12.03 -1.17 1.84
CA GLY A 80 -12.61 -1.70 3.06
C GLY A 80 -12.34 -3.18 3.23
N ILE A 81 -13.20 -3.84 3.97
CA ILE A 81 -13.11 -5.28 4.24
C ILE A 81 -14.43 -5.92 3.83
N ASP A 82 -14.35 -7.05 3.11
CA ASP A 82 -15.52 -7.84 2.75
C ASP A 82 -16.15 -8.42 4.03
N PRO A 83 -17.44 -8.15 4.32
CA PRO A 83 -18.07 -8.63 5.55
C PRO A 83 -18.20 -10.15 5.61
N HIS A 84 -18.13 -10.85 4.49
CA HIS A 84 -18.26 -12.31 4.45
C HIS A 84 -16.92 -13.03 4.50
N SER A 85 -15.99 -12.64 3.64
CA SER A 85 -14.68 -13.30 3.53
C SER A 85 -13.61 -12.69 4.43
N HIS A 86 -13.85 -11.49 4.96
CA HIS A 86 -12.87 -10.70 5.71
C HIS A 86 -11.62 -10.33 4.92
N GLU A 87 -11.71 -10.38 3.60
CA GLU A 87 -10.61 -9.96 2.73
C GLU A 87 -10.62 -8.46 2.53
N LEU A 88 -9.43 -7.88 2.37
CA LEU A 88 -9.30 -6.48 2.04
C LEU A 88 -9.79 -6.22 0.63
N LEU A 89 -10.63 -5.21 0.49
CA LEU A 89 -11.09 -4.74 -0.81
C LEU A 89 -10.20 -3.58 -1.23
N THR A 90 -9.56 -3.73 -2.39
CA THR A 90 -8.63 -2.75 -2.92
C THR A 90 -9.00 -2.41 -4.35
N ASN A 91 -8.60 -1.20 -4.78
CA ASN A 91 -8.80 -0.75 -6.15
C ASN A 91 -7.48 -0.15 -6.65
N GLU A 92 -6.95 -0.70 -7.73
CA GLU A 92 -5.75 -0.18 -8.36
C GLU A 92 -6.14 1.01 -9.24
N ALA A 93 -5.80 2.21 -8.77
CA ALA A 93 -6.19 3.44 -9.48
C ALA A 93 -5.27 3.76 -10.65
N PHE A 94 -3.97 3.49 -10.50
CA PHE A 94 -2.97 3.75 -11.53
C PHE A 94 -2.00 2.58 -11.61
N ARG A 95 -1.56 2.28 -12.83
CA ARG A 95 -0.56 1.24 -13.10
C ARG A 95 0.47 1.77 -14.10
N TRP A 96 1.73 1.45 -13.85
CA TRP A 96 2.81 1.74 -14.77
C TRP A 96 2.86 0.68 -15.86
N ASP A 97 2.88 1.12 -17.12
CA ASP A 97 3.06 0.25 -18.28
C ASP A 97 4.53 0.26 -18.66
N ASN A 98 5.23 -0.84 -18.44
CA ASN A 98 6.66 -0.95 -18.67
C ASN A 98 7.03 -1.04 -20.15
N THR A 99 6.07 -1.33 -21.04
CA THR A 99 6.35 -1.42 -22.47
C THR A 99 6.52 -0.06 -23.12
N VAL A 100 5.84 0.96 -22.61
CA VAL A 100 5.85 2.33 -23.14
C VAL A 100 6.32 3.36 -22.12
N ASP A 101 6.67 2.92 -20.90
CA ASP A 101 7.09 3.78 -19.78
C ASP A 101 6.08 4.91 -19.49
N GLU A 102 4.81 4.57 -19.46
CA GLU A 102 3.72 5.51 -19.19
C GLU A 102 2.79 4.95 -18.13
N TYR A 103 2.02 5.84 -17.49
CA TYR A 103 1.07 5.48 -16.47
C TYR A 103 -0.34 5.41 -17.05
N LEU A 104 -1.06 4.37 -16.66
CA LEU A 104 -2.45 4.15 -17.06
C LEU A 104 -3.36 4.47 -15.89
N SER A 105 -4.37 5.30 -16.13
CA SER A 105 -5.43 5.51 -15.14
C SER A 105 -6.45 4.39 -15.29
N LEU A 106 -6.75 3.73 -14.17
CA LEU A 106 -7.74 2.65 -14.11
C LEU A 106 -9.06 3.12 -13.50
N ILE A 107 -9.17 4.42 -13.26
CA ILE A 107 -10.40 5.02 -12.75
C ILE A 107 -11.35 5.21 -13.90
N HIS A 108 -12.52 4.60 -13.81
CA HIS A 108 -13.60 4.79 -14.75
C HIS A 108 -14.48 5.94 -14.27
N ILE A 109 -14.61 6.95 -15.11
CA ILE A 109 -15.44 8.10 -14.82
C ILE A 109 -16.78 7.93 -15.51
#